data_b5032067bb1e2d9aac683172170952bb
#
_entry.id   b5032067bb1e2d9aac683172170952bb
#
_cell.length_a   1.000
_cell.length_b   1.000
_cell.length_c   1.000
_cell.angle_alpha   90.00
_cell.angle_beta   90.00
_cell.angle_gamma   90.00
#
_symmetry.space_group_name_H-M   'P 1'
#
loop_
_entity.id
_entity.type
_entity.pdbx_description
1 polymer ?
#
loop_
_entity_poly.entity_id
_entity_poly.type
_entity_poly.pdbx_seq_one_letter_code
_entity_poly.pdbx_strand_id
1 'polypeptide(L)'
;MNLAIIERLKLLRQQFGQIQIPGVVLEELKIDEERPGSQSIQAAIADGWIKVQSVGNPSFVQLLRQTLDGGEAEAIALALELQAECVLLDERDGRRVAKSLRLQVTGVLGVLLKAKQSGDLPSLGPVVEELTQKAGFRIAPELLARVLQA
;
A
#
# COMPACT_ATOMS: atom_id res chain seq x y z
N MET A 1 4.78 3.21 -2.18
CA MET A 1 5.56 4.00 -3.17
C MET A 1 4.69 4.53 -4.31
N ASN A 2 3.86 3.72 -4.95
CA ASN A 2 3.08 4.15 -6.13
C ASN A 2 2.27 5.43 -5.92
N LEU A 3 1.54 5.54 -4.81
CA LEU A 3 0.78 6.76 -4.49
C LEU A 3 1.68 7.97 -4.25
N ALA A 4 2.88 7.77 -3.69
CA ALA A 4 3.84 8.84 -3.50
C ALA A 4 4.38 9.35 -4.84
N ILE A 5 4.65 8.45 -5.79
CA ILE A 5 5.14 8.80 -7.11
C ILE A 5 4.15 9.69 -7.87
N ILE A 6 2.86 9.44 -7.75
CA ILE A 6 1.81 10.25 -8.38
C ILE A 6 1.30 11.40 -7.48
N GLU A 7 2.02 11.69 -6.42
CA GLU A 7 1.71 12.79 -5.49
C GLU A 7 0.33 12.69 -4.83
N ARG A 8 -0.07 11.47 -4.49
CA ARG A 8 -1.37 11.17 -3.86
C ARG A 8 -1.24 10.44 -2.51
N LEU A 9 -0.05 10.48 -1.91
CA LEU A 9 0.19 9.77 -0.64
C LEU A 9 -0.76 10.21 0.47
N LYS A 10 -1.16 11.49 0.48
CA LYS A 10 -2.09 12.05 1.47
C LYS A 10 -3.44 11.33 1.53
N LEU A 11 -3.85 10.64 0.46
CA LEU A 11 -5.08 9.87 0.45
C LEU A 11 -5.07 8.77 1.51
N LEU A 12 -3.89 8.17 1.78
CA LEU A 12 -3.74 7.18 2.84
C LEU A 12 -4.00 7.80 4.21
N ARG A 13 -3.46 9.00 4.44
CA ARG A 13 -3.71 9.72 5.70
C ARG A 13 -5.18 10.06 5.87
N GLN A 14 -5.83 10.52 4.80
CA GLN A 14 -7.25 10.87 4.82
C GLN A 14 -8.14 9.67 5.10
N GLN A 15 -7.80 8.50 4.54
CA GLN A 15 -8.62 7.29 4.68
C GLN A 15 -8.35 6.50 5.95
N PHE A 16 -7.10 6.47 6.41
CA PHE A 16 -6.66 5.60 7.50
C PHE A 16 -6.14 6.34 8.74
N GLY A 17 -5.82 7.62 8.61
CA GLY A 17 -5.24 8.42 9.69
C GLY A 17 -3.78 8.11 9.90
N GLN A 18 -3.48 6.89 10.32
CA GLN A 18 -2.12 6.40 10.58
C GLN A 18 -1.83 5.14 9.80
N ILE A 19 -0.59 5.02 9.31
CA ILE A 19 -0.09 3.83 8.63
C ILE A 19 1.09 3.28 9.41
N GLN A 20 1.10 1.96 9.61
CA GLN A 20 2.23 1.23 10.20
C GLN A 20 2.94 0.47 9.09
N ILE A 21 4.26 0.55 9.03
CA ILE A 21 5.05 -0.23 8.08
C ILE A 21 6.17 -1.00 8.80
N PRO A 22 6.46 -2.24 8.38
CA PRO A 22 7.61 -2.98 8.89
C PRO A 22 8.92 -2.35 8.43
N GLY A 23 10.01 -2.61 9.17
CA GLY A 23 11.34 -2.11 8.80
C GLY A 23 11.79 -2.57 7.42
N VAL A 24 11.47 -3.79 7.03
CA VAL A 24 11.82 -4.33 5.70
C VAL A 24 11.12 -3.57 4.57
N VAL A 25 9.87 -3.13 4.79
CA VAL A 25 9.16 -2.30 3.81
C VAL A 25 9.83 -0.93 3.68
N LEU A 26 10.26 -0.35 4.80
CA LEU A 26 11.00 0.91 4.76
C LEU A 26 12.30 0.77 3.94
N GLU A 27 13.04 -0.31 4.12
CA GLU A 27 14.24 -0.60 3.34
C GLU A 27 13.94 -0.74 1.84
N GLU A 28 12.87 -1.45 1.49
CA GLU A 28 12.45 -1.63 0.10
C GLU A 28 12.04 -0.32 -0.57
N LEU A 29 11.51 0.63 0.18
CA LEU A 29 11.10 1.93 -0.34
C LEU A 29 12.30 2.80 -0.74
N LYS A 30 13.48 2.58 -0.16
CA LYS A 30 14.73 3.29 -0.48
C LYS A 30 14.55 4.82 -0.45
N ILE A 31 13.97 5.32 0.62
CA ILE A 31 13.64 6.74 0.74
C ILE A 31 14.86 7.65 0.92
N ASP A 32 16.02 7.10 1.25
CA ASP A 32 17.30 7.79 1.33
C ASP A 32 17.89 8.08 -0.06
N GLU A 33 17.43 7.38 -1.09
CA GLU A 33 17.76 7.67 -2.48
C GLU A 33 16.83 8.78 -3.01
N GLU A 34 17.36 9.69 -3.82
CA GLU A 34 16.55 10.73 -4.47
C GLU A 34 15.74 10.14 -5.63
N ARG A 35 14.62 9.51 -5.28
CA ARG A 35 13.71 8.86 -6.22
C ARG A 35 12.34 9.54 -6.17
N PRO A 36 11.54 9.44 -7.25
CA PRO A 36 10.18 9.95 -7.22
C PRO A 36 9.39 9.37 -6.03
N GLY A 37 8.77 10.23 -5.24
CA GLY A 37 7.98 9.84 -4.07
C GLY A 37 8.74 9.74 -2.75
N SER A 38 10.09 9.71 -2.75
CA SER A 38 10.88 9.57 -1.52
C SER A 38 10.64 10.70 -0.53
N GLN A 39 10.59 11.94 -1.00
CA GLN A 39 10.37 13.11 -0.13
C GLN A 39 9.02 13.06 0.56
N SER A 40 7.96 12.65 -0.16
CA SER A 40 6.62 12.54 0.42
C SER A 40 6.58 11.51 1.56
N ILE A 41 7.24 10.39 1.38
CA ILE A 41 7.31 9.33 2.40
C ILE A 41 8.16 9.80 3.59
N GLN A 42 9.30 10.43 3.34
CA GLN A 42 10.14 11.01 4.41
C GLN A 42 9.34 12.01 5.24
N ALA A 43 8.61 12.90 4.59
CA ALA A 43 7.77 13.90 5.26
C ALA A 43 6.67 13.23 6.10
N ALA A 44 6.03 12.19 5.58
CA ALA A 44 4.99 11.44 6.29
C ALA A 44 5.53 10.75 7.55
N ILE A 45 6.75 10.22 7.48
CA ILE A 45 7.42 9.61 8.63
C ILE A 45 7.79 10.70 9.65
N ALA A 46 8.36 11.81 9.20
CA ALA A 46 8.72 12.94 10.07
C ALA A 46 7.48 13.54 10.77
N ASP A 47 6.35 13.62 10.05
CA ASP A 47 5.08 14.11 10.61
C ASP A 47 4.41 13.09 11.54
N GLY A 48 4.88 11.85 11.55
CA GLY A 48 4.44 10.81 12.48
C GLY A 48 3.18 10.05 12.08
N TRP A 49 2.63 10.26 10.88
CA TRP A 49 1.46 9.51 10.45
C TRP A 49 1.82 8.20 9.70
N ILE A 50 3.06 8.06 9.23
CA ILE A 50 3.63 6.76 8.87
C ILE A 50 4.64 6.38 9.95
N LYS A 51 4.41 5.27 10.62
CA LYS A 51 5.27 4.75 11.69
C LYS A 51 5.92 3.45 11.28
N VAL A 52 7.21 3.34 11.55
CA VAL A 52 7.95 2.10 11.35
C VAL A 52 7.81 1.25 12.61
N GLN A 53 7.37 0.01 12.45
CA GLN A 53 7.15 -0.93 13.56
C GLN A 53 7.92 -2.21 13.32
N SER A 54 8.46 -2.78 14.39
CA SER A 54 9.08 -4.10 14.36
C SER A 54 8.03 -5.19 14.49
N VAL A 55 8.22 -6.29 13.74
CA VAL A 55 7.38 -7.48 13.87
C VAL A 55 7.86 -8.32 15.04
N GLY A 56 6.97 -8.70 15.94
CA GLY A 56 7.30 -9.43 17.16
C GLY A 56 7.36 -10.95 17.00
N ASN A 57 6.95 -11.51 15.85
CA ASN A 57 6.93 -12.95 15.63
C ASN A 57 7.74 -13.34 14.38
N PRO A 58 9.07 -13.46 14.50
CA PRO A 58 9.93 -13.81 13.36
C PRO A 58 9.67 -15.22 12.81
N SER A 59 9.23 -16.16 13.62
CA SER A 59 8.90 -17.51 13.15
C SER A 59 7.71 -17.51 12.22
N PHE A 60 6.70 -16.71 12.50
CA PHE A 60 5.55 -16.57 11.62
C PHE A 60 5.92 -15.89 10.31
N VAL A 61 6.76 -14.85 10.36
CA VAL A 61 7.29 -14.21 9.16
C VAL A 61 8.05 -15.21 8.29
N GLN A 62 8.88 -16.05 8.90
CA GLN A 62 9.64 -17.07 8.17
C GLN A 62 8.70 -18.07 7.48
N LEU A 63 7.62 -18.46 8.13
CA LEU A 63 6.60 -19.33 7.53
C LEU A 63 5.96 -18.67 6.31
N LEU A 64 5.57 -17.41 6.42
CA LEU A 64 4.97 -16.66 5.32
C LEU A 64 5.96 -16.46 4.15
N ARG A 65 7.24 -16.33 4.44
CA ARG A 65 8.28 -16.14 3.42
C ARG A 65 8.51 -17.36 2.53
N GLN A 66 7.92 -18.50 2.84
CA GLN A 66 7.95 -19.64 1.94
C GLN A 66 7.21 -19.38 0.62
N THR A 67 6.22 -18.51 0.64
CA THR A 67 5.40 -18.17 -0.53
C THR A 67 5.37 -16.69 -0.87
N LEU A 68 5.81 -15.82 0.05
CA LEU A 68 5.75 -14.36 -0.09
C LEU A 68 7.14 -13.75 0.04
N ASP A 69 7.33 -12.56 -0.53
CA ASP A 69 8.54 -11.79 -0.27
C ASP A 69 8.57 -11.25 1.17
N GLY A 70 9.73 -10.69 1.57
CA GLY A 70 9.93 -10.22 2.94
C GLY A 70 8.99 -9.09 3.34
N GLY A 71 8.72 -8.15 2.45
CA GLY A 71 7.84 -7.01 2.72
C GLY A 71 6.40 -7.44 2.92
N GLU A 72 5.87 -8.27 2.04
CA GLU A 72 4.52 -8.81 2.16
C GLU A 72 4.35 -9.66 3.42
N ALA A 73 5.32 -10.54 3.69
CA ALA A 73 5.30 -11.42 4.86
C ALA A 73 5.26 -10.62 6.16
N GLU A 74 6.13 -9.61 6.29
CA GLU A 74 6.16 -8.77 7.49
C GLU A 74 4.93 -7.86 7.59
N ALA A 75 4.41 -7.34 6.49
CA ALA A 75 3.20 -6.52 6.49
C ALA A 75 2.00 -7.33 7.02
N ILE A 76 1.83 -8.56 6.57
CA ILE A 76 0.76 -9.45 7.02
C ILE A 76 0.94 -9.80 8.50
N ALA A 77 2.15 -10.17 8.91
CA ALA A 77 2.42 -10.49 10.31
C ALA A 77 2.16 -9.29 11.22
N LEU A 78 2.59 -8.10 10.81
CA LEU A 78 2.35 -6.88 11.57
C LEU A 78 0.85 -6.56 11.67
N ALA A 79 0.11 -6.72 10.57
CA ALA A 79 -1.33 -6.49 10.57
C ALA A 79 -2.06 -7.39 11.59
N LEU A 80 -1.66 -8.65 11.68
CA LEU A 80 -2.22 -9.58 12.68
C LEU A 80 -1.85 -9.18 14.10
N GLU A 81 -0.59 -8.81 14.34
CA GLU A 81 -0.13 -8.39 15.68
C GLU A 81 -0.85 -7.15 16.18
N LEU A 82 -1.04 -6.17 15.30
CA LEU A 82 -1.66 -4.89 15.63
C LEU A 82 -3.18 -4.94 15.58
N GLN A 83 -3.76 -6.06 15.15
CA GLN A 83 -5.20 -6.15 14.88
C GLN A 83 -5.65 -5.02 13.95
N ALA A 84 -4.90 -4.80 12.88
CA ALA A 84 -5.14 -3.71 11.95
C ALA A 84 -6.48 -3.88 11.23
N GLU A 85 -7.15 -2.77 10.96
CA GLU A 85 -8.41 -2.77 10.21
C GLU A 85 -8.21 -3.25 8.78
N CYS A 86 -7.03 -2.98 8.20
CA CYS A 86 -6.76 -3.25 6.80
C CYS A 86 -5.26 -3.38 6.56
N VAL A 87 -4.88 -4.21 5.58
CA VAL A 87 -3.50 -4.28 5.08
C VAL A 87 -3.48 -3.86 3.61
N LEU A 88 -2.47 -3.07 3.25
CA LEU A 88 -2.30 -2.56 1.89
C LEU A 88 -1.37 -3.49 1.11
N LEU A 89 -1.91 -4.21 0.15
CA LEU A 89 -1.18 -5.16 -0.68
C LEU A 89 -1.68 -5.08 -2.12
N ASP A 90 -0.77 -4.97 -3.08
CA ASP A 90 -1.11 -4.96 -4.50
C ASP A 90 -0.85 -6.31 -5.17
N GLU A 91 0.12 -7.07 -4.68
CA GLU A 91 0.50 -8.35 -5.27
C GLU A 91 -0.54 -9.44 -5.00
N ARG A 92 -0.77 -10.27 -6.02
CA ARG A 92 -1.81 -11.31 -5.99
C ARG A 92 -1.61 -12.31 -4.84
N ASP A 93 -0.39 -12.82 -4.67
CA ASP A 93 -0.14 -13.86 -3.66
C ASP A 93 -0.27 -13.32 -2.24
N GLY A 94 0.24 -12.11 -1.98
CA GLY A 94 0.07 -11.45 -0.69
C GLY A 94 -1.40 -11.22 -0.36
N ARG A 95 -2.18 -10.74 -1.32
CA ARG A 95 -3.63 -10.54 -1.15
C ARG A 95 -4.36 -11.84 -0.83
N ARG A 96 -4.02 -12.91 -1.53
CA ARG A 96 -4.60 -14.23 -1.31
C ARG A 96 -4.33 -14.75 0.10
N VAL A 97 -3.07 -14.69 0.53
CA VAL A 97 -2.67 -15.14 1.88
C VAL A 97 -3.34 -14.31 2.95
N ALA A 98 -3.34 -12.98 2.82
CA ALA A 98 -3.98 -12.09 3.80
C ALA A 98 -5.47 -12.40 3.94
N LYS A 99 -6.17 -12.60 2.84
CA LYS A 99 -7.60 -12.98 2.86
C LYS A 99 -7.83 -14.33 3.53
N SER A 100 -6.94 -15.31 3.31
CA SER A 100 -7.04 -16.61 3.98
C SER A 100 -6.89 -16.51 5.49
N LEU A 101 -6.18 -15.49 5.96
CA LEU A 101 -6.01 -15.17 7.37
C LEU A 101 -7.10 -14.21 7.91
N ARG A 102 -8.13 -13.97 7.11
CA ARG A 102 -9.28 -13.12 7.45
C ARG A 102 -8.94 -11.64 7.65
N LEU A 103 -7.87 -11.19 7.02
CA LEU A 103 -7.52 -9.76 7.00
C LEU A 103 -8.31 -9.04 5.91
N GLN A 104 -8.72 -7.82 6.21
CA GLN A 104 -9.23 -6.89 5.20
C GLN A 104 -8.05 -6.42 4.35
N VAL A 105 -8.21 -6.46 3.04
CA VAL A 105 -7.14 -6.11 2.10
C VAL A 105 -7.61 -5.03 1.15
N THR A 106 -6.79 -4.02 0.94
CA THR A 106 -6.96 -3.05 -0.13
C THR A 106 -5.65 -2.85 -0.88
N GLY A 107 -5.72 -2.25 -2.04
CA GLY A 107 -4.55 -1.89 -2.83
C GLY A 107 -4.67 -0.46 -3.34
N VAL A 108 -3.74 -0.05 -4.21
CA VAL A 108 -3.70 1.30 -4.76
C VAL A 108 -5.03 1.66 -5.44
N LEU A 109 -5.57 0.77 -6.27
CA LEU A 109 -6.84 1.03 -6.95
C LEU A 109 -8.01 1.19 -5.99
N GLY A 110 -8.05 0.39 -4.93
CA GLY A 110 -9.08 0.51 -3.89
C GLY A 110 -9.02 1.86 -3.18
N VAL A 111 -7.82 2.34 -2.88
CA VAL A 111 -7.62 3.67 -2.29
C VAL A 111 -8.12 4.78 -3.22
N LEU A 112 -7.79 4.70 -4.51
CA LEU A 112 -8.22 5.69 -5.50
C LEU A 112 -9.74 5.67 -5.70
N LEU A 113 -10.33 4.46 -5.75
CA LEU A 113 -11.77 4.30 -5.91
C LEU A 113 -12.53 4.91 -4.71
N LYS A 114 -12.05 4.63 -3.50
CA LYS A 114 -12.64 5.22 -2.29
C LYS A 114 -12.51 6.75 -2.29
N ALA A 115 -11.38 7.28 -2.72
CA ALA A 115 -11.16 8.72 -2.83
C ALA A 115 -12.16 9.38 -3.80
N LYS A 116 -12.44 8.72 -4.93
CA LYS A 116 -13.48 9.20 -5.84
C LYS A 116 -14.86 9.19 -5.19
N GLN A 117 -15.21 8.10 -4.53
CA GLN A 117 -16.52 7.97 -3.85
C GLN A 117 -16.70 9.01 -2.76
N SER A 118 -15.62 9.39 -2.08
CA SER A 118 -15.63 10.41 -1.02
C SER A 118 -15.54 11.85 -1.54
N GLY A 119 -15.37 12.05 -2.84
CA GLY A 119 -15.23 13.37 -3.44
C GLY A 119 -13.82 13.96 -3.39
N ASP A 120 -12.83 13.21 -2.90
CA ASP A 120 -11.43 13.64 -2.84
C ASP A 120 -10.75 13.62 -4.21
N LEU A 121 -11.30 12.84 -5.14
CA LEU A 121 -10.87 12.81 -6.53
C LEU A 121 -12.08 13.04 -7.44
N PRO A 122 -11.97 13.98 -8.40
CA PRO A 122 -13.08 14.24 -9.32
C PRO A 122 -13.26 13.14 -10.37
N SER A 123 -12.16 12.48 -10.75
CA SER A 123 -12.15 11.46 -11.81
C SER A 123 -11.01 10.48 -11.60
N LEU A 124 -11.25 9.21 -11.93
CA LEU A 124 -10.23 8.16 -11.85
C LEU A 124 -9.34 8.07 -13.08
N GLY A 125 -9.88 8.38 -14.27
CA GLY A 125 -9.16 8.22 -15.54
C GLY A 125 -7.77 8.84 -15.55
N PRO A 126 -7.64 10.17 -15.30
CA PRO A 126 -6.33 10.83 -15.31
C PRO A 126 -5.37 10.28 -14.26
N VAL A 127 -5.86 9.94 -13.07
CA VAL A 127 -5.02 9.43 -11.99
C VAL A 127 -4.51 8.02 -12.30
N VAL A 128 -5.34 7.16 -12.87
CA VAL A 128 -4.96 5.82 -13.32
C VAL A 128 -3.91 5.92 -14.43
N GLU A 129 -4.06 6.86 -15.35
CA GLU A 129 -3.08 7.10 -16.40
C GLU A 129 -1.74 7.53 -15.82
N GLU A 130 -1.72 8.46 -14.86
CA GLU A 130 -0.49 8.84 -14.14
C GLU A 130 0.15 7.64 -13.44
N LEU A 131 -0.64 6.82 -12.82
CA LEU A 131 -0.19 5.61 -12.11
C LEU A 131 0.52 4.66 -13.08
N THR A 132 -0.05 4.46 -14.26
CA THR A 132 0.54 3.61 -15.30
C THR A 132 1.82 4.23 -15.87
N GLN A 133 1.80 5.50 -16.22
CA GLN A 133 2.91 6.17 -16.90
C GLN A 133 4.07 6.52 -15.97
N LYS A 134 3.79 7.06 -14.79
CA LYS A 134 4.82 7.53 -13.86
C LYS A 134 5.32 6.45 -12.91
N ALA A 135 4.43 5.59 -12.43
CA ALA A 135 4.76 4.55 -11.45
C ALA A 135 4.93 3.17 -12.07
N GLY A 136 4.62 3.00 -13.36
CA GLY A 136 4.73 1.71 -14.03
C GLY A 136 3.74 0.67 -13.53
N PHE A 137 2.65 1.10 -12.93
CA PHE A 137 1.64 0.20 -12.36
C PHE A 137 0.86 -0.48 -13.48
N ARG A 138 0.76 -1.81 -13.43
CA ARG A 138 0.05 -2.61 -14.43
C ARG A 138 -1.34 -2.99 -13.93
N ILE A 139 -2.34 -2.77 -14.79
CA ILE A 139 -3.73 -3.05 -14.48
C ILE A 139 -4.28 -3.97 -15.57
N ALA A 140 -4.90 -5.09 -15.17
CA ALA A 140 -5.57 -5.97 -16.13
C ALA A 140 -6.71 -5.22 -16.85
N PRO A 141 -6.89 -5.41 -18.17
CA PRO A 141 -7.89 -4.67 -18.94
C PRO A 141 -9.31 -4.76 -18.39
N GLU A 142 -9.72 -5.93 -17.91
CA GLU A 142 -11.05 -6.13 -17.32
C GLU A 142 -11.22 -5.33 -16.02
N LEU A 143 -10.18 -5.30 -15.19
CA LEU A 143 -10.19 -4.53 -13.95
C LEU A 143 -10.21 -3.03 -14.24
N LEU A 144 -9.40 -2.60 -15.21
CA LEU A 144 -9.37 -1.20 -15.64
C LEU A 144 -10.74 -0.74 -16.09
N ALA A 145 -11.42 -1.52 -16.94
CA ALA A 145 -12.75 -1.19 -17.41
C ALA A 145 -13.75 -1.03 -16.25
N ARG A 146 -13.71 -1.94 -15.26
CA ARG A 146 -14.58 -1.86 -14.08
C ARG A 146 -14.29 -0.63 -13.21
N VAL A 147 -13.01 -0.31 -13.02
CA VAL A 147 -12.59 0.83 -12.22
C VAL A 147 -13.00 2.15 -12.87
N LEU A 148 -12.88 2.27 -14.20
CA LEU A 148 -13.24 3.48 -14.92
C LEU A 148 -14.76 3.70 -15.01
N GLN A 149 -15.57 2.64 -14.87
CA GLN A 149 -17.04 2.72 -14.85
C GLN A 149 -17.59 3.08 -13.47
N ALA A 150 -16.78 3.01 -12.43
CA ALA A 150 -17.21 3.30 -11.06
C ALA A 150 -17.39 4.85 -10.80
#